data_16b70d8c07a0fd3fda690c143acffc74
#
_entry.id   16b70d8c07a0fd3fda690c143acffc74
#
_cell.length_a   1.000
_cell.length_b   1.000
_cell.length_c   1.000
_cell.angle_alpha   90.00
_cell.angle_beta   90.00
_cell.angle_gamma   90.00
#
_symmetry.space_group_name_H-M   'P 1'
#
loop_
_entity.id
_entity.type
_entity.pdbx_description
1 polymer ?
#
loop_
_entity_poly.entity_id
_entity_poly.type
_entity_poly.pdbx_seq_one_letter_code
_entity_poly.pdbx_strand_id
1 'polypeptide(L)'
;GTHAVFQADVSFGDLRLAVVDEQHRFGVRQRLELGRKGRLADVLVMTATPIPRSLALAQYGDMDVSVLDEKPPGRQPIRTALVSTGRMDEVIDRMRHAIEEGRQCYWVCPLVEESEVSDLTAAEDRFKRLRAALGEGVVGLVHGQMPPADKDAAMRAFQAGETKVLVATTVI
;
A
#
# COMPACT_ATOMS: atom_id res chain seq x y z
N GLY A 1 -11.52 11.36 -0.31
CA GLY A 1 -10.56 12.48 -0.29
C GLY A 1 -9.34 12.16 0.57
N THR A 2 -8.35 13.03 0.53
CA THR A 2 -7.12 12.97 1.33
C THR A 2 -7.21 13.97 2.48
N HIS A 3 -6.08 14.30 3.13
CA HIS A 3 -5.99 15.32 4.18
C HIS A 3 -6.58 16.69 3.79
N ALA A 4 -6.69 17.00 2.49
CA ALA A 4 -7.29 18.24 2.01
C ALA A 4 -8.75 18.44 2.46
N VAL A 5 -9.52 17.37 2.70
CA VAL A 5 -10.92 17.48 3.14
C VAL A 5 -11.09 17.99 4.58
N PHE A 6 -10.00 18.00 5.37
CA PHE A 6 -10.01 18.55 6.73
C PHE A 6 -9.79 20.06 6.78
N GLN A 7 -9.36 20.69 5.68
CA GLN A 7 -9.08 22.12 5.64
C GLN A 7 -10.35 22.93 5.97
N ALA A 8 -10.17 24.09 6.59
CA ALA A 8 -11.28 24.90 7.12
C ALA A 8 -12.20 25.45 6.02
N ASP A 9 -11.66 25.66 4.83
CA ASP A 9 -12.36 26.15 3.64
C ASP A 9 -13.23 25.10 2.94
N VAL A 10 -13.05 23.82 3.28
CA VAL A 10 -13.88 22.73 2.78
C VAL A 10 -15.12 22.58 3.65
N SER A 11 -16.30 22.79 3.06
CA SER A 11 -17.60 22.59 3.72
C SER A 11 -18.43 21.52 3.01
N PHE A 12 -19.29 20.87 3.77
CA PHE A 12 -20.22 19.87 3.25
C PHE A 12 -21.66 20.34 3.49
N GLY A 13 -22.53 20.14 2.51
CA GLY A 13 -23.94 20.54 2.60
C GLY A 13 -24.71 19.80 3.70
N ASP A 14 -24.54 18.48 3.77
CA ASP A 14 -25.15 17.62 4.82
C ASP A 14 -24.26 16.39 5.04
N LEU A 15 -23.22 16.55 5.85
CA LEU A 15 -22.34 15.44 6.21
C LEU A 15 -23.03 14.57 7.29
N ARG A 16 -23.33 13.32 6.94
CA ARG A 16 -23.97 12.34 7.82
C ARG A 16 -23.04 11.24 8.26
N LEU A 17 -22.08 10.85 7.41
CA LEU A 17 -21.10 9.81 7.71
C LEU A 17 -19.72 10.26 7.25
N ALA A 18 -18.74 10.11 8.11
CA ALA A 18 -17.32 10.27 7.79
C ALA A 18 -16.59 8.94 8.00
N VAL A 19 -15.92 8.45 6.97
CA VAL A 19 -15.12 7.22 7.03
C VAL A 19 -13.64 7.59 7.01
N VAL A 20 -12.91 7.19 8.04
CA VAL A 20 -11.46 7.43 8.20
C VAL A 20 -10.75 6.09 8.12
N ASP A 21 -10.04 5.86 7.03
CA ASP A 21 -9.20 4.68 6.84
C ASP A 21 -7.77 4.97 7.30
N GLU A 22 -7.05 3.93 7.71
CA GLU A 22 -5.67 4.03 8.20
C GLU A 22 -5.53 5.09 9.31
N GLN A 23 -6.29 4.93 10.35
CA GLN A 23 -6.42 5.86 11.48
C GLN A 23 -5.10 6.41 12.01
N HIS A 24 -4.03 5.62 12.01
CA HIS A 24 -2.71 6.01 12.50
C HIS A 24 -2.08 7.17 11.71
N ARG A 25 -2.53 7.44 10.48
CA ARG A 25 -2.09 8.56 9.65
C ARG A 25 -2.74 9.90 10.00
N PHE A 26 -3.74 9.88 10.92
CA PHE A 26 -4.50 11.07 11.28
C PHE A 26 -4.34 11.41 12.76
N GLY A 27 -4.01 12.67 13.05
CA GLY A 27 -3.96 13.17 14.41
C GLY A 27 -5.37 13.26 15.05
N VAL A 28 -5.43 13.24 16.39
CA VAL A 28 -6.69 13.32 17.14
C VAL A 28 -7.49 14.58 16.79
N ARG A 29 -6.81 15.72 16.61
CA ARG A 29 -7.46 17.00 16.22
C ARG A 29 -8.16 16.92 14.88
N GLN A 30 -7.52 16.34 13.87
CA GLN A 30 -8.08 16.23 12.52
C GLN A 30 -9.37 15.43 12.49
N ARG A 31 -9.46 14.38 13.29
CA ARG A 31 -10.66 13.53 13.39
C ARG A 31 -11.81 14.27 14.08
N LEU A 32 -11.52 15.00 15.15
CA LEU A 32 -12.52 15.84 15.83
C LEU A 32 -13.04 16.96 14.91
N GLU A 33 -12.19 17.53 14.09
CA GLU A 33 -12.58 18.55 13.10
C GLU A 33 -13.50 17.99 12.02
N LEU A 34 -13.28 16.74 11.57
CA LEU A 34 -14.17 16.11 10.62
C LEU A 34 -15.58 15.88 11.18
N GLY A 35 -15.68 15.40 12.42
CA GLY A 35 -16.95 15.26 13.11
C GLY A 35 -17.70 16.60 13.34
N ARG A 36 -16.95 17.71 13.48
CA ARG A 36 -17.52 19.06 13.62
C ARG A 36 -18.01 19.67 12.30
N LYS A 37 -17.57 19.16 11.14
CA LYS A 37 -18.05 19.63 9.83
C LYS A 37 -19.48 19.18 9.52
N GLY A 38 -20.02 18.22 10.27
CA GLY A 38 -21.43 17.83 10.22
C GLY A 38 -22.11 18.06 11.58
N ARG A 39 -23.39 18.43 11.58
CA ARG A 39 -24.13 18.68 12.85
C ARG A 39 -24.31 17.44 13.73
N LEU A 40 -24.31 16.23 13.14
CA LEU A 40 -24.47 14.93 13.79
C LEU A 40 -23.87 13.85 12.85
N ALA A 41 -22.65 14.04 12.37
CA ALA A 41 -22.02 13.08 11.49
C ALA A 41 -21.49 11.88 12.30
N ASP A 42 -21.92 10.70 11.93
CA ASP A 42 -21.33 9.46 12.43
C ASP A 42 -19.90 9.33 11.91
N VAL A 43 -19.00 8.79 12.70
CA VAL A 43 -17.60 8.61 12.32
C VAL A 43 -17.25 7.12 12.39
N LEU A 44 -16.96 6.53 11.25
CA LEU A 44 -16.40 5.18 11.15
C LEU A 44 -14.89 5.26 11.00
N VAL A 45 -14.18 4.67 11.92
CA VAL A 45 -12.73 4.61 11.90
C VAL A 45 -12.28 3.20 11.62
N MET A 46 -11.40 3.03 10.63
CA MET A 46 -10.84 1.73 10.25
C MET A 46 -9.33 1.73 10.46
N THR A 47 -8.81 0.60 10.92
CA THR A 47 -7.36 0.40 11.07
C THR A 47 -7.00 -1.07 10.99
N ALA A 48 -5.86 -1.38 10.37
CA ALA A 48 -5.29 -2.72 10.37
C ALA A 48 -4.45 -3.01 11.63
N THR A 49 -4.10 -1.97 12.40
CA THR A 49 -3.34 -2.10 13.66
C THR A 49 -4.31 -2.14 14.83
N PRO A 50 -4.39 -3.28 15.57
CA PRO A 50 -5.29 -3.38 16.71
C PRO A 50 -4.94 -2.34 17.78
N ILE A 51 -5.91 -1.53 18.17
CA ILE A 51 -5.78 -0.64 19.31
C ILE A 51 -6.36 -1.36 20.52
N PRO A 52 -5.61 -1.50 21.63
CA PRO A 52 -6.16 -2.08 22.86
C PRO A 52 -7.43 -1.36 23.27
N ARG A 53 -8.48 -2.11 23.64
CA ARG A 53 -9.80 -1.55 23.99
C ARG A 53 -9.72 -0.48 25.06
N SER A 54 -8.84 -0.65 26.03
CA SER A 54 -8.60 0.35 27.08
C SER A 54 -8.05 1.67 26.55
N LEU A 55 -7.19 1.62 25.54
CA LEU A 55 -6.65 2.81 24.88
C LEU A 55 -7.69 3.46 23.96
N ALA A 56 -8.50 2.66 23.29
CA ALA A 56 -9.61 3.16 22.48
C ALA A 56 -10.63 3.91 23.35
N LEU A 57 -11.05 3.36 24.49
CA LEU A 57 -11.94 4.00 25.45
C LEU A 57 -11.35 5.29 26.02
N ALA A 58 -10.05 5.29 26.36
CA ALA A 58 -9.37 6.48 26.89
C ALA A 58 -9.25 7.63 25.87
N GLN A 59 -9.09 7.28 24.59
CA GLN A 59 -8.92 8.29 23.52
C GLN A 59 -10.23 8.74 22.88
N TYR A 60 -11.25 7.90 22.82
CA TYR A 60 -12.46 8.12 22.04
C TYR A 60 -13.75 8.08 22.85
N GLY A 61 -13.69 7.77 24.15
CA GLY A 61 -14.87 7.66 24.98
C GLY A 61 -15.78 6.50 24.52
N ASP A 62 -17.02 6.81 24.22
CA ASP A 62 -18.10 5.87 23.92
C ASP A 62 -18.07 5.43 22.45
N MET A 63 -17.06 4.65 22.06
CA MET A 63 -16.94 4.14 20.71
C MET A 63 -17.18 2.62 20.68
N ASP A 64 -18.11 2.17 19.83
CA ASP A 64 -18.32 0.77 19.56
C ASP A 64 -17.17 0.23 18.71
N VAL A 65 -16.71 -0.98 19.03
CA VAL A 65 -15.60 -1.62 18.34
C VAL A 65 -16.07 -2.93 17.72
N SER A 66 -15.91 -3.03 16.40
CA SER A 66 -16.09 -4.28 15.65
C SER A 66 -14.73 -4.81 15.18
N VAL A 67 -14.48 -6.09 15.44
CA VAL A 67 -13.23 -6.76 15.01
C VAL A 67 -13.56 -7.68 13.85
N LEU A 68 -12.85 -7.49 12.72
CA LEU A 68 -12.91 -8.37 11.56
C LEU A 68 -11.76 -9.39 11.71
N ASP A 69 -12.05 -10.56 12.25
CA ASP A 69 -11.08 -11.63 12.52
C ASP A 69 -11.08 -12.74 11.48
N GLU A 70 -12.02 -12.69 10.54
CA GLU A 70 -12.12 -13.63 9.44
C GLU A 70 -11.68 -13.03 8.11
N LYS A 71 -11.11 -13.86 7.25
CA LYS A 71 -10.80 -13.46 5.87
C LYS A 71 -12.05 -13.56 5.00
N PRO A 72 -12.17 -12.70 3.96
CA PRO A 72 -13.27 -12.83 3.00
C PRO A 72 -13.35 -14.23 2.40
N PRO A 73 -14.56 -14.74 2.12
CA PRO A 73 -14.76 -16.05 1.49
C PRO A 73 -13.95 -16.20 0.21
N GLY A 74 -13.33 -17.37 0.01
CA GLY A 74 -12.54 -17.67 -1.18
C GLY A 74 -11.07 -17.19 -1.15
N ARG A 75 -10.66 -16.45 -0.12
CA ARG A 75 -9.26 -16.02 -0.01
C ARG A 75 -8.33 -17.19 0.35
N GLN A 76 -7.40 -17.48 -0.55
CA GLN A 76 -6.43 -18.56 -0.35
C GLN A 76 -5.42 -18.21 0.74
N PRO A 77 -4.90 -19.19 1.48
CA PRO A 77 -3.83 -18.98 2.45
C PRO A 77 -2.59 -18.39 1.78
N ILE A 78 -2.01 -17.38 2.43
CA ILE A 78 -0.74 -16.78 1.98
C ILE A 78 0.41 -17.57 2.58
N ARG A 79 1.36 -18.00 1.74
CA ARG A 79 2.61 -18.65 2.16
C ARG A 79 3.71 -17.60 2.25
N THR A 80 4.23 -17.38 3.44
CA THR A 80 5.37 -16.47 3.67
C THR A 80 6.61 -17.29 4.04
N ALA A 81 7.74 -16.97 3.42
CA ALA A 81 9.02 -17.63 3.70
C ALA A 81 10.15 -16.61 3.74
N LEU A 82 11.12 -16.84 4.63
CA LEU A 82 12.37 -16.09 4.66
C LEU A 82 13.40 -16.82 3.80
N VAL A 83 14.04 -16.08 2.91
CA VAL A 83 15.08 -16.61 2.02
C VAL A 83 16.33 -15.75 2.16
N SER A 84 17.50 -16.39 2.36
CA SER A 84 18.78 -15.68 2.42
C SER A 84 19.08 -14.98 1.08
N THR A 85 19.70 -13.82 1.15
CA THR A 85 20.13 -13.05 -0.03
C THR A 85 21.08 -13.83 -0.93
N GLY A 86 21.85 -14.79 -0.38
CA GLY A 86 22.70 -15.70 -1.14
C GLY A 86 21.93 -16.68 -2.04
N ARG A 87 20.62 -16.86 -1.82
CA ARG A 87 19.76 -17.73 -2.62
C ARG A 87 18.85 -16.97 -3.57
N MET A 88 19.29 -15.79 -3.99
CA MET A 88 18.51 -14.91 -4.86
C MET A 88 18.15 -15.53 -6.21
N ASP A 89 19.06 -16.32 -6.77
CA ASP A 89 18.85 -16.98 -8.06
C ASP A 89 17.72 -18.02 -7.97
N GLU A 90 17.59 -18.73 -6.86
CA GLU A 90 16.45 -19.62 -6.63
C GLU A 90 15.10 -18.86 -6.56
N VAL A 91 15.10 -17.63 -5.99
CA VAL A 91 13.91 -16.80 -5.98
C VAL A 91 13.52 -16.38 -7.39
N ILE A 92 14.50 -15.99 -8.21
CA ILE A 92 14.29 -15.62 -9.62
C ILE A 92 13.76 -16.82 -10.43
N ASP A 93 14.30 -18.01 -10.21
CA ASP A 93 13.82 -19.23 -10.88
C ASP A 93 12.37 -19.57 -10.50
N ARG A 94 12.01 -19.42 -9.22
CA ARG A 94 10.62 -19.59 -8.78
C ARG A 94 9.68 -18.54 -9.39
N MET A 95 10.16 -17.31 -9.53
CA MET A 95 9.40 -16.26 -10.23
C MET A 95 9.17 -16.63 -11.70
N ARG A 96 10.18 -17.16 -12.39
CA ARG A 96 10.06 -17.62 -13.78
C ARG A 96 8.95 -18.65 -13.93
N HIS A 97 8.93 -19.68 -13.08
CA HIS A 97 7.85 -20.68 -13.07
C HIS A 97 6.48 -20.06 -12.77
N ALA A 98 6.40 -19.13 -11.81
CA ALA A 98 5.14 -18.45 -11.51
C ALA A 98 4.63 -17.63 -12.71
N ILE A 99 5.53 -17.00 -13.47
CA ILE A 99 5.19 -16.25 -14.69
C ILE A 99 4.71 -17.20 -15.79
N GLU A 100 5.35 -18.34 -15.97
CA GLU A 100 4.95 -19.41 -16.92
C GLU A 100 3.55 -19.94 -16.60
N GLU A 101 3.18 -20.01 -15.31
CA GLU A 101 1.83 -20.37 -14.86
C GLU A 101 0.80 -19.20 -14.98
N GLY A 102 1.20 -18.08 -15.57
CA GLY A 102 0.35 -16.91 -15.80
C GLY A 102 0.21 -15.96 -14.61
N ARG A 103 0.97 -16.15 -13.54
CA ARG A 103 0.96 -15.27 -12.37
C ARG A 103 1.79 -14.02 -12.60
N GLN A 104 1.45 -12.97 -11.84
CA GLN A 104 2.21 -11.73 -11.77
C GLN A 104 2.90 -11.60 -10.41
N CYS A 105 4.04 -10.91 -10.38
CA CYS A 105 4.87 -10.77 -9.20
C CYS A 105 5.16 -9.30 -8.91
N TYR A 106 5.07 -8.90 -7.64
CA TYR A 106 5.65 -7.66 -7.15
C TYR A 106 7.01 -7.92 -6.54
N TRP A 107 7.98 -7.08 -6.89
CA TRP A 107 9.26 -7.02 -6.23
C TRP A 107 9.41 -5.69 -5.52
N VAL A 108 9.20 -5.68 -4.21
CA VAL A 108 9.26 -4.46 -3.43
C VAL A 108 10.66 -4.28 -2.86
N CYS A 109 11.31 -3.17 -3.20
CA CYS A 109 12.57 -2.75 -2.60
C CYS A 109 12.24 -1.84 -1.41
N PRO A 110 12.67 -2.19 -0.18
CA PRO A 110 12.43 -1.33 0.97
C PRO A 110 13.23 -0.02 0.81
N LEU A 111 12.64 1.09 1.27
CA LEU A 111 13.38 2.33 1.47
C LEU A 111 14.20 2.19 2.75
N VAL A 112 15.52 2.38 2.65
CA VAL A 112 16.41 2.42 3.80
C VAL A 112 16.58 3.90 4.17
N GLU A 113 16.29 4.30 5.39
CA GLU A 113 16.11 5.70 5.84
C GLU A 113 17.28 6.65 5.58
N GLU A 114 18.43 6.18 5.11
CA GLU A 114 19.64 7.00 5.03
C GLU A 114 19.87 7.73 3.70
N SER A 115 19.23 7.37 2.58
CA SER A 115 19.26 8.19 1.35
C SER A 115 18.30 7.70 0.27
N GLU A 116 17.40 8.57 -0.15
CA GLU A 116 16.50 8.33 -1.30
C GLU A 116 17.25 7.97 -2.60
N VAL A 117 18.48 8.45 -2.76
CA VAL A 117 19.33 8.16 -3.93
C VAL A 117 19.85 6.73 -3.90
N SER A 118 20.20 6.20 -2.73
CA SER A 118 20.64 4.80 -2.56
C SER A 118 19.52 3.82 -2.88
N ASP A 119 18.32 4.13 -2.44
CA ASP A 119 17.15 3.27 -2.61
C ASP A 119 16.68 3.21 -4.07
N LEU A 120 16.75 4.33 -4.76
CA LEU A 120 16.47 4.42 -6.18
C LEU A 120 17.46 3.56 -6.98
N THR A 121 18.77 3.71 -6.69
CA THR A 121 19.82 2.90 -7.32
C THR A 121 19.60 1.41 -7.07
N ALA A 122 19.22 1.02 -5.85
CA ALA A 122 18.91 -0.38 -5.52
C ALA A 122 17.71 -0.93 -6.30
N ALA A 123 16.66 -0.13 -6.50
CA ALA A 123 15.50 -0.54 -7.30
C ALA A 123 15.84 -0.63 -8.79
N GLU A 124 16.60 0.32 -9.33
CA GLU A 124 17.05 0.30 -10.72
C GLU A 124 17.99 -0.87 -11.00
N ASP A 125 18.93 -1.16 -10.11
CA ASP A 125 19.84 -2.30 -10.27
C ASP A 125 19.10 -3.63 -10.18
N ARG A 126 18.11 -3.70 -9.30
CA ARG A 126 17.22 -4.86 -9.22
C ARG A 126 16.41 -5.02 -10.50
N PHE A 127 15.85 -3.95 -11.02
CA PHE A 127 15.15 -3.94 -12.30
C PHE A 127 16.03 -4.45 -13.45
N LYS A 128 17.24 -3.92 -13.58
CA LYS A 128 18.20 -4.35 -14.62
C LYS A 128 18.53 -5.84 -14.51
N ARG A 129 18.79 -6.33 -13.30
CA ARG A 129 19.07 -7.74 -13.04
C ARG A 129 17.89 -8.66 -13.39
N LEU A 130 16.68 -8.29 -12.95
CA LEU A 130 15.49 -9.07 -13.24
C LEU A 130 15.15 -9.05 -14.74
N ARG A 131 15.30 -7.91 -15.40
CA ARG A 131 15.12 -7.78 -16.85
C ARG A 131 16.09 -8.67 -17.63
N ALA A 132 17.35 -8.72 -17.21
CA ALA A 132 18.35 -9.60 -17.83
C ALA A 132 18.02 -11.10 -17.61
N ALA A 133 17.46 -11.46 -16.46
CA ALA A 133 17.14 -12.84 -16.11
C ALA A 133 15.80 -13.35 -16.69
N LEU A 134 14.79 -12.49 -16.79
CA LEU A 134 13.41 -12.85 -17.15
C LEU A 134 13.01 -12.41 -18.56
N GLY A 135 13.77 -11.54 -19.19
CA GLY A 135 13.53 -11.03 -20.53
C GLY A 135 13.06 -9.57 -20.58
N GLU A 136 13.30 -8.95 -21.73
CA GLU A 136 12.84 -7.58 -22.00
C GLU A 136 11.31 -7.55 -22.13
N GLY A 137 10.70 -6.48 -21.61
CA GLY A 137 9.25 -6.31 -21.62
C GLY A 137 8.49 -7.08 -20.54
N VAL A 138 9.13 -8.04 -19.85
CA VAL A 138 8.51 -8.81 -18.77
C VAL A 138 8.48 -8.03 -17.45
N VAL A 139 9.46 -7.16 -17.23
CA VAL A 139 9.68 -6.45 -15.97
C VAL A 139 9.38 -4.95 -16.14
N GLY A 140 8.51 -4.42 -15.31
CA GLY A 140 8.24 -2.98 -15.15
C GLY A 140 8.93 -2.41 -13.91
N LEU A 141 9.09 -1.08 -13.86
CA LEU A 141 9.67 -0.35 -12.74
C LEU A 141 8.74 0.81 -12.35
N VAL A 142 8.54 0.98 -11.03
CA VAL A 142 7.83 2.13 -10.45
C VAL A 142 8.54 2.61 -9.19
N HIS A 143 8.85 3.91 -9.12
CA HIS A 143 9.43 4.52 -7.92
C HIS A 143 8.98 5.98 -7.74
N GLY A 144 9.20 6.53 -6.56
CA GLY A 144 8.69 7.85 -6.16
C GLY A 144 9.09 9.00 -7.08
N GLN A 145 10.29 8.98 -7.66
CA GLN A 145 10.84 10.06 -8.50
C GLN A 145 10.41 10.02 -9.96
N MET A 146 9.69 8.95 -10.40
CA MET A 146 9.18 8.90 -11.77
C MET A 146 8.09 9.96 -12.01
N PRO A 147 8.01 10.54 -13.21
CA PRO A 147 6.88 11.38 -13.61
C PRO A 147 5.55 10.62 -13.43
N PRO A 148 4.46 11.30 -13.00
CA PRO A 148 3.16 10.65 -12.80
C PRO A 148 2.67 9.87 -14.02
N ALA A 149 2.85 10.40 -15.23
CA ALA A 149 2.44 9.73 -16.47
C ALA A 149 3.16 8.39 -16.69
N ASP A 150 4.45 8.32 -16.35
CA ASP A 150 5.25 7.09 -16.49
C ASP A 150 4.86 6.05 -15.44
N LYS A 151 4.57 6.49 -14.21
CA LYS A 151 4.01 5.60 -13.17
C LYS A 151 2.69 4.99 -13.60
N ASP A 152 1.78 5.82 -14.10
CA ASP A 152 0.47 5.37 -14.59
C ASP A 152 0.60 4.42 -15.78
N ALA A 153 1.54 4.67 -16.69
CA ALA A 153 1.80 3.80 -17.81
C ALA A 153 2.33 2.42 -17.37
N ALA A 154 3.32 2.40 -16.45
CA ALA A 154 3.87 1.16 -15.91
C ALA A 154 2.82 0.35 -15.13
N MET A 155 1.98 1.02 -14.34
CA MET A 155 0.88 0.38 -13.61
C MET A 155 -0.18 -0.20 -14.56
N ARG A 156 -0.56 0.53 -15.62
CA ARG A 156 -1.51 0.02 -16.63
C ARG A 156 -0.96 -1.20 -17.36
N ALA A 157 0.31 -1.16 -17.79
CA ALA A 157 0.95 -2.30 -18.45
C ALA A 157 0.99 -3.54 -17.54
N PHE A 158 1.24 -3.35 -16.25
CA PHE A 158 1.19 -4.43 -15.28
C PHE A 158 -0.24 -4.94 -15.08
N GLN A 159 -1.23 -4.08 -14.88
CA GLN A 159 -2.63 -4.47 -14.74
C GLN A 159 -3.17 -5.19 -15.99
N ALA A 160 -2.77 -4.77 -17.17
CA ALA A 160 -3.11 -5.44 -18.42
C ALA A 160 -2.40 -6.79 -18.63
N GLY A 161 -1.41 -7.12 -17.77
CA GLY A 161 -0.61 -8.33 -17.89
C GLY A 161 0.42 -8.29 -19.01
N GLU A 162 0.71 -7.12 -19.56
CA GLU A 162 1.78 -6.91 -20.54
C GLU A 162 3.14 -7.10 -19.86
N THR A 163 3.32 -6.53 -18.66
CA THR A 163 4.44 -6.86 -17.78
C THR A 163 4.00 -7.86 -16.70
N LYS A 164 4.90 -8.78 -16.36
CA LYS A 164 4.62 -9.87 -15.39
C LYS A 164 5.25 -9.62 -14.03
N VAL A 165 6.29 -8.81 -13.96
CA VAL A 165 6.96 -8.42 -12.73
C VAL A 165 6.94 -6.90 -12.64
N LEU A 166 6.57 -6.37 -11.48
CA LEU A 166 6.68 -4.96 -11.18
C LEU A 166 7.68 -4.75 -10.05
N VAL A 167 8.81 -4.14 -10.36
CA VAL A 167 9.78 -3.69 -9.36
C VAL A 167 9.35 -2.33 -8.85
N ALA A 168 9.25 -2.19 -7.55
CA ALA A 168 8.78 -0.94 -6.96
C ALA A 168 9.51 -0.63 -5.65
N THR A 169 9.59 0.65 -5.32
CA THR A 169 9.85 1.12 -3.96
C THR A 169 8.52 1.17 -3.19
N THR A 170 8.55 1.41 -1.86
CA THR A 170 7.36 1.39 -0.98
C THR A 170 6.28 2.45 -1.28
N VAL A 171 6.20 2.96 -2.48
CA VAL A 171 5.30 4.05 -2.91
C VAL A 171 4.11 3.51 -3.76
N ILE A 172 3.82 2.22 -3.67
CA ILE A 172 2.67 1.63 -4.37
C ILE A 172 1.45 1.65 -3.47
#